data_e25923f3cc0e0f0164d75409428ce45f
#
_entry.id   e25923f3cc0e0f0164d75409428ce45f
#
_cell.length_a   1.000
_cell.length_b   1.000
_cell.length_c   1.000
_cell.angle_alpha   90.00
_cell.angle_beta   90.00
_cell.angle_gamma   90.00
#
_symmetry.space_group_name_H-M   'P 1'
#
loop_
_entity.id
_entity.type
_entity.pdbx_description
1 polymer ?
#
loop_
_entity_poly.entity_id
_entity_poly.type
_entity_poly.pdbx_seq_one_letter_code
_entity_poly.pdbx_strand_id
1 'polypeptide(L)'
;MIFENTLQLSLSKLKEWGFLNKGIVKSSILTWRLNEEITGSIKLRADNLSNNCHIEMEYKIDSIDRKQTVFIVLKESNLKKGQIMYFKCSISGKLCRKLYLINGYFVHREAFSGCMYESQAKSKTKRLFDKVLNPYKIDDLYDKLEKKHFKKTYAGKPTKKYLKLTQRIEQIEKMLNG
;
A
#
# COMPACT_ATOMS: atom_id res chain seq x y z
N MET A 1 -3.09 10.26 -13.64
CA MET A 1 -3.61 8.94 -13.16
C MET A 1 -3.36 8.82 -11.67
N ILE A 2 -4.28 8.26 -10.88
CA ILE A 2 -4.15 8.05 -9.42
C ILE A 2 -3.76 6.60 -9.17
N PHE A 3 -2.69 6.37 -8.38
CA PHE A 3 -2.20 5.01 -8.11
C PHE A 3 -3.21 4.12 -7.37
N GLU A 4 -4.01 4.70 -6.48
CA GLU A 4 -5.03 3.97 -5.73
C GLU A 4 -6.12 3.37 -6.62
N ASN A 5 -6.36 3.96 -7.78
CA ASN A 5 -7.37 3.52 -8.75
C ASN A 5 -6.81 2.52 -9.78
N THR A 6 -5.54 2.12 -9.65
CA THR A 6 -4.93 1.13 -10.55
C THR A 6 -4.85 -0.24 -9.92
N LEU A 7 -4.85 -1.30 -10.73
CA LEU A 7 -4.58 -2.63 -10.24
C LEU A 7 -3.15 -2.71 -9.70
N GLN A 8 -2.99 -3.32 -8.54
CA GLN A 8 -1.72 -3.36 -7.84
C GLN A 8 -1.30 -4.80 -7.54
N LEU A 9 -0.03 -5.12 -7.75
CA LEU A 9 0.59 -6.37 -7.33
C LEU A 9 1.57 -6.09 -6.19
N SER A 10 1.34 -6.71 -5.02
CA SER A 10 2.14 -6.50 -3.81
C SER A 10 2.94 -7.75 -3.44
N LEU A 11 4.24 -7.58 -3.20
CA LEU A 11 5.10 -8.66 -2.69
C LEU A 11 4.63 -9.22 -1.34
N SER A 12 4.10 -8.37 -0.47
CA SER A 12 3.60 -8.81 0.84
C SER A 12 2.45 -9.81 0.69
N LYS A 13 1.49 -9.51 -0.20
CA LYS A 13 0.37 -10.41 -0.50
C LYS A 13 0.83 -11.69 -1.20
N LEU A 14 1.76 -11.60 -2.16
CA LEU A 14 2.30 -12.78 -2.81
C LEU A 14 3.04 -13.70 -1.84
N LYS A 15 3.73 -13.13 -0.86
CA LYS A 15 4.38 -13.89 0.22
C LYS A 15 3.34 -14.57 1.11
N GLU A 16 2.32 -13.85 1.54
CA GLU A 16 1.20 -14.37 2.34
C GLU A 16 0.50 -15.54 1.63
N TRP A 17 0.27 -15.43 0.33
CA TRP A 17 -0.32 -16.47 -0.49
C TRP A 17 0.64 -17.60 -0.87
N GLY A 18 1.89 -17.59 -0.39
CA GLY A 18 2.89 -18.63 -0.59
C GLY A 18 3.50 -18.70 -2.00
N PHE A 19 3.37 -17.63 -2.81
CA PHE A 19 4.00 -17.58 -4.14
C PHE A 19 5.53 -17.40 -4.09
N LEU A 20 6.07 -16.95 -2.96
CA LEU A 20 7.48 -16.63 -2.81
C LEU A 20 8.25 -17.65 -1.96
N ASN A 21 7.68 -18.81 -1.71
CA ASN A 21 8.37 -19.90 -1.00
C ASN A 21 9.48 -20.45 -1.88
N LYS A 22 10.66 -20.68 -1.30
CA LYS A 22 11.82 -21.24 -2.01
C LYS A 22 11.55 -22.67 -2.47
N GLY A 23 12.09 -23.03 -3.64
CA GLY A 23 12.07 -24.39 -4.16
C GLY A 23 10.72 -24.85 -4.71
N ILE A 24 9.78 -23.93 -4.96
CA ILE A 24 8.48 -24.28 -5.54
C ILE A 24 8.13 -23.46 -6.77
N VAL A 25 7.34 -24.05 -7.65
CA VAL A 25 6.60 -23.33 -8.69
C VAL A 25 5.14 -23.29 -8.29
N LYS A 26 4.55 -22.08 -8.28
CA LYS A 26 3.14 -21.91 -7.96
C LYS A 26 2.45 -21.08 -9.05
N SER A 27 1.29 -21.57 -9.49
CA SER A 27 0.43 -20.87 -10.44
C SER A 27 -0.97 -20.68 -9.86
N SER A 28 -1.58 -19.54 -10.11
CA SER A 28 -2.97 -19.24 -9.76
C SER A 28 -3.51 -18.09 -10.60
N ILE A 29 -4.82 -17.90 -10.57
CA ILE A 29 -5.47 -16.71 -11.12
C ILE A 29 -5.74 -15.76 -9.97
N LEU A 30 -5.22 -14.54 -10.07
CA LEU A 30 -5.52 -13.46 -9.15
C LEU A 30 -6.59 -12.58 -9.76
N THR A 31 -7.63 -12.27 -8.97
CA THR A 31 -8.71 -11.38 -9.36
C THR A 31 -8.77 -10.16 -8.46
N TRP A 32 -9.00 -8.99 -9.04
CA TRP A 32 -9.36 -7.78 -8.32
C TRP A 32 -10.87 -7.59 -8.38
N ARG A 33 -11.46 -7.21 -7.26
CA ARG A 33 -12.89 -6.93 -7.15
C ARG A 33 -13.10 -5.55 -6.56
N LEU A 34 -14.08 -4.86 -7.09
CA LEU A 34 -14.60 -3.60 -6.55
C LEU A 34 -16.13 -3.76 -6.44
N ASN A 35 -16.69 -3.59 -5.26
CA ASN A 35 -18.13 -3.79 -5.00
C ASN A 35 -18.66 -5.13 -5.55
N GLU A 36 -17.91 -6.24 -5.28
CA GLU A 36 -18.19 -7.61 -5.74
C GLU A 36 -17.98 -7.86 -7.25
N GLU A 37 -17.86 -6.85 -8.07
CA GLU A 37 -17.56 -6.99 -9.50
C GLU A 37 -16.06 -7.23 -9.76
N ILE A 38 -15.76 -8.12 -10.71
CA ILE A 38 -14.39 -8.39 -11.13
C ILE A 38 -13.92 -7.25 -12.02
N THR A 39 -12.96 -6.46 -11.53
CA THR A 39 -12.36 -5.34 -12.27
C THR A 39 -11.12 -5.75 -13.07
N GLY A 40 -10.57 -6.92 -12.79
CA GLY A 40 -9.44 -7.46 -13.52
C GLY A 40 -9.01 -8.84 -13.02
N SER A 41 -8.37 -9.60 -13.89
CA SER A 41 -7.79 -10.89 -13.55
C SER A 41 -6.45 -11.08 -14.24
N ILE A 42 -5.53 -11.78 -13.57
CA ILE A 42 -4.26 -12.21 -14.17
C ILE A 42 -4.01 -13.67 -13.82
N LYS A 43 -3.45 -14.41 -14.75
CA LYS A 43 -2.82 -15.70 -14.49
C LYS A 43 -1.39 -15.41 -14.08
N LEU A 44 -1.02 -15.86 -12.90
CA LEU A 44 0.29 -15.61 -12.30
C LEU A 44 0.98 -16.94 -12.05
N ARG A 45 2.24 -17.05 -12.49
CA ARG A 45 3.13 -18.16 -12.21
C ARG A 45 4.40 -17.62 -11.58
N ALA A 46 4.69 -18.05 -10.36
CA ALA A 46 5.95 -17.76 -9.68
C ALA A 46 6.87 -18.97 -9.78
N ASP A 47 8.10 -18.77 -10.25
CA ASP A 47 9.13 -19.77 -10.30
C ASP A 47 10.25 -19.40 -9.33
N ASN A 48 10.42 -20.24 -8.29
CA ASN A 48 11.40 -20.04 -7.23
C ASN A 48 12.36 -21.26 -7.10
N LEU A 49 12.48 -22.07 -8.16
CA LEU A 49 13.35 -23.24 -8.16
C LEU A 49 14.83 -22.86 -8.26
N SER A 50 15.13 -21.78 -8.98
CA SER A 50 16.49 -21.31 -9.23
C SER A 50 16.83 -20.04 -8.45
N ASN A 51 18.09 -19.63 -8.49
CA ASN A 51 18.53 -18.34 -7.94
C ASN A 51 17.92 -17.13 -8.68
N ASN A 52 17.32 -17.34 -9.84
CA ASN A 52 16.65 -16.31 -10.64
C ASN A 52 15.12 -16.38 -10.42
N CYS A 53 14.67 -16.14 -9.18
CA CYS A 53 13.26 -16.08 -8.88
C CYS A 53 12.55 -15.05 -9.76
N HIS A 54 11.47 -15.47 -10.42
CA HIS A 54 10.69 -14.58 -11.27
C HIS A 54 9.20 -14.91 -11.21
N ILE A 55 8.42 -13.94 -11.65
CA ILE A 55 6.97 -14.06 -11.78
C ILE A 55 6.59 -13.80 -13.22
N GLU A 56 5.92 -14.75 -13.83
CA GLU A 56 5.26 -14.61 -15.12
C GLU A 56 3.80 -14.22 -14.89
N MET A 57 3.34 -13.25 -15.66
CA MET A 57 1.96 -12.73 -15.62
C MET A 57 1.38 -12.78 -17.03
N GLU A 58 0.22 -13.41 -17.16
CA GLU A 58 -0.58 -13.42 -18.39
C GLU A 58 -1.93 -12.78 -18.07
N TYR A 59 -2.31 -11.75 -18.82
CA TYR A 59 -3.52 -10.98 -18.57
C TYR A 59 -4.01 -10.31 -19.86
N LYS A 60 -5.25 -9.86 -19.84
CA LYS A 60 -5.90 -9.19 -20.96
C LYS A 60 -6.28 -7.77 -20.58
N ILE A 61 -5.95 -6.81 -21.44
CA ILE A 61 -6.34 -5.41 -21.31
C ILE A 61 -6.82 -4.93 -22.66
N ASP A 62 -7.99 -4.30 -22.67
CA ASP A 62 -8.63 -3.78 -23.89
C ASP A 62 -8.67 -4.84 -25.02
N SER A 63 -9.00 -6.09 -24.65
CA SER A 63 -9.01 -7.26 -25.55
C SER A 63 -7.65 -7.70 -26.09
N ILE A 64 -6.55 -7.10 -25.64
CA ILE A 64 -5.18 -7.46 -26.05
C ILE A 64 -4.56 -8.37 -24.98
N ASP A 65 -4.12 -9.55 -25.40
CA ASP A 65 -3.39 -10.48 -24.54
C ASP A 65 -1.97 -9.96 -24.29
N ARG A 66 -1.56 -9.95 -23.03
CA ARG A 66 -0.23 -9.50 -22.60
C ARG A 66 0.43 -10.56 -21.75
N LYS A 67 1.75 -10.68 -21.97
CA LYS A 67 2.62 -11.50 -21.14
C LYS A 67 3.76 -10.64 -20.61
N GLN A 68 4.02 -10.72 -19.31
CA GLN A 68 5.08 -9.96 -18.67
C GLN A 68 5.80 -10.82 -17.63
N THR A 69 7.13 -10.74 -17.63
CA THR A 69 7.98 -11.37 -16.61
C THR A 69 8.62 -10.32 -15.73
N VAL A 70 8.59 -10.52 -14.41
CA VAL A 70 9.20 -9.65 -13.42
C VAL A 70 10.12 -10.48 -12.53
N PHE A 71 11.37 -10.08 -12.41
CA PHE A 71 12.34 -10.72 -11.55
C PHE A 71 12.20 -10.27 -10.10
N ILE A 72 12.49 -11.19 -9.18
CA ILE A 72 12.56 -10.92 -7.75
C ILE A 72 14.01 -10.90 -7.34
N VAL A 73 14.40 -9.80 -6.69
CA VAL A 73 15.77 -9.57 -6.20
C VAL A 73 15.75 -9.57 -4.68
N LEU A 74 16.69 -10.28 -4.08
CA LEU A 74 16.96 -10.27 -2.65
C LEU A 74 18.01 -9.21 -2.34
N LYS A 75 17.74 -8.37 -1.34
CA LYS A 75 18.70 -7.43 -0.78
C LYS A 75 18.81 -7.60 0.72
N GLU A 76 19.98 -7.38 1.26
CA GLU A 76 20.18 -7.35 2.71
C GLU A 76 19.34 -6.25 3.35
N SER A 77 18.79 -6.56 4.52
CA SER A 77 18.06 -5.59 5.32
C SER A 77 19.02 -4.52 5.88
N ASN A 78 18.55 -3.28 5.99
CA ASN A 78 19.31 -2.18 6.62
C ASN A 78 19.73 -2.49 8.07
N LEU A 79 19.01 -3.40 8.73
CA LEU A 79 19.34 -3.87 10.09
C LEU A 79 20.37 -5.01 10.09
N LYS A 80 20.93 -5.36 8.92
CA LYS A 80 21.84 -6.50 8.72
C LYS A 80 21.29 -7.85 9.24
N LYS A 81 19.97 -7.94 9.43
CA LYS A 81 19.26 -9.14 9.88
C LYS A 81 18.31 -9.60 8.77
N GLY A 82 18.74 -10.61 7.98
CA GLY A 82 17.95 -11.21 6.92
C GLY A 82 17.89 -10.42 5.60
N GLN A 83 17.12 -10.96 4.66
CA GLN A 83 17.00 -10.43 3.30
C GLN A 83 15.58 -9.96 3.02
N ILE A 84 15.46 -8.92 2.23
CA ILE A 84 14.20 -8.33 1.78
C ILE A 84 14.06 -8.57 0.29
N MET A 85 12.88 -9.04 -0.11
CA MET A 85 12.53 -9.26 -1.52
C MET A 85 12.01 -7.98 -2.15
N TYR A 86 12.40 -7.76 -3.40
CA TYR A 86 11.94 -6.66 -4.24
C TYR A 86 11.61 -7.16 -5.64
N PHE A 87 10.59 -6.58 -6.27
CA PHE A 87 10.44 -6.63 -7.71
C PHE A 87 11.50 -5.77 -8.38
N LYS A 88 12.09 -6.26 -9.45
CA LYS A 88 12.90 -5.45 -10.37
C LYS A 88 11.99 -5.04 -11.53
N CYS A 89 11.61 -3.78 -11.60
CA CYS A 89 10.77 -3.27 -12.68
C CYS A 89 11.43 -3.46 -14.03
N SER A 90 10.72 -4.06 -14.98
CA SER A 90 11.24 -4.35 -16.32
C SER A 90 11.52 -3.08 -17.16
N ILE A 91 10.76 -2.00 -16.90
CA ILE A 91 10.91 -0.73 -17.66
C ILE A 91 11.95 0.19 -16.99
N SER A 92 11.80 0.47 -15.68
CA SER A 92 12.66 1.45 -15.00
C SER A 92 13.91 0.86 -14.36
N GLY A 93 14.02 -0.48 -14.28
CA GLY A 93 15.09 -1.17 -13.56
C GLY A 93 15.05 -0.98 -12.03
N LYS A 94 14.19 -0.11 -11.52
CA LYS A 94 14.09 0.21 -10.08
C LYS A 94 13.51 -0.95 -9.28
N LEU A 95 13.94 -1.04 -8.01
CA LEU A 95 13.46 -2.03 -7.07
C LEU A 95 12.24 -1.48 -6.32
N CYS A 96 11.18 -2.30 -6.19
CA CYS A 96 9.96 -1.90 -5.49
C CYS A 96 9.27 -3.08 -4.81
N ARG A 97 8.38 -2.79 -3.89
CA ARG A 97 7.56 -3.80 -3.21
C ARG A 97 6.14 -3.88 -3.76
N LYS A 98 5.77 -2.93 -4.62
CA LYS A 98 4.49 -2.89 -5.33
C LYS A 98 4.71 -2.51 -6.78
N LEU A 99 3.97 -3.16 -7.66
CA LEU A 99 3.84 -2.81 -9.07
C LEU A 99 2.42 -2.32 -9.31
N TYR A 100 2.29 -1.37 -10.22
CA TYR A 100 1.04 -0.73 -10.61
C TYR A 100 0.78 -0.99 -12.08
N LEU A 101 -0.46 -1.28 -12.44
CA LEU A 101 -0.85 -1.44 -13.83
C LEU A 101 -0.97 -0.06 -14.49
N ILE A 102 0.00 0.32 -15.28
CA ILE A 102 0.06 1.62 -15.96
C ILE A 102 0.37 1.35 -17.43
N ASN A 103 -0.43 1.94 -18.32
CA ASN A 103 -0.30 1.78 -19.78
C ASN A 103 -0.21 0.30 -20.21
N GLY A 104 -0.92 -0.57 -19.49
CA GLY A 104 -0.99 -1.98 -19.81
C GLY A 104 0.16 -2.84 -19.28
N TYR A 105 1.04 -2.31 -18.43
CA TYR A 105 2.16 -3.05 -17.83
C TYR A 105 2.21 -2.87 -16.32
N PHE A 106 2.59 -3.93 -15.61
CA PHE A 106 2.87 -3.88 -14.17
C PHE A 106 4.26 -3.30 -13.93
N VAL A 107 4.33 -2.05 -13.48
CA VAL A 107 5.57 -1.28 -13.39
C VAL A 107 5.76 -0.56 -12.08
N HIS A 108 6.97 -0.09 -11.83
CA HIS A 108 7.26 0.82 -10.73
C HIS A 108 6.53 2.16 -10.92
N ARG A 109 6.11 2.78 -9.82
CA ARG A 109 5.37 4.06 -9.82
C ARG A 109 6.01 5.19 -10.62
N GLU A 110 7.33 5.18 -10.75
CA GLU A 110 8.09 6.21 -11.47
C GLU A 110 8.47 5.78 -12.91
N ALA A 111 7.93 4.67 -13.40
CA ALA A 111 8.19 4.23 -14.77
C ALA A 111 7.55 5.15 -15.82
N PHE A 112 6.47 5.84 -15.42
CA PHE A 112 5.79 6.81 -16.27
C PHE A 112 5.54 8.11 -15.48
N SER A 113 5.65 9.24 -16.17
CA SER A 113 5.31 10.56 -15.63
C SER A 113 3.79 10.74 -15.53
N GLY A 114 3.34 11.66 -14.67
CA GLY A 114 1.91 12.02 -14.56
C GLY A 114 1.07 11.10 -13.68
N CYS A 115 1.68 10.12 -13.01
CA CYS A 115 1.02 9.30 -11.99
C CYS A 115 1.33 9.85 -10.60
N MET A 116 0.30 9.97 -9.75
CA MET A 116 0.44 10.49 -8.38
C MET A 116 -0.48 9.76 -7.42
N TYR A 117 -0.19 9.86 -6.12
CA TYR A 117 -1.10 9.39 -5.09
C TYR A 117 -2.27 10.36 -4.89
N GLU A 118 -3.42 9.86 -4.48
CA GLU A 118 -4.60 10.70 -4.18
C GLU A 118 -4.25 11.83 -3.21
N SER A 119 -3.45 11.53 -2.19
CA SER A 119 -2.98 12.53 -1.23
C SER A 119 -2.16 13.65 -1.86
N GLN A 120 -1.48 13.40 -2.98
CA GLN A 120 -0.72 14.41 -3.74
C GLN A 120 -1.64 15.23 -4.67
N ALA A 121 -2.70 14.60 -5.18
CA ALA A 121 -3.68 15.24 -6.06
C ALA A 121 -4.62 16.20 -5.32
N LYS A 122 -4.82 16.00 -4.01
CA LYS A 122 -5.67 16.88 -3.19
C LYS A 122 -5.08 18.29 -3.05
N SER A 123 -5.91 19.33 -3.21
CA SER A 123 -5.52 20.71 -2.94
C SER A 123 -5.06 20.90 -1.48
N LYS A 124 -4.27 21.96 -1.22
CA LYS A 124 -3.85 22.30 0.15
C LYS A 124 -5.06 22.49 1.09
N THR A 125 -6.09 23.16 0.60
CA THR A 125 -7.33 23.41 1.33
C THR A 125 -8.05 22.10 1.67
N LYS A 126 -8.20 21.19 0.68
CA LYS A 126 -8.84 19.88 0.92
C LYS A 126 -8.03 19.01 1.88
N ARG A 127 -6.69 19.03 1.81
CA ARG A 127 -5.83 18.35 2.78
C ARG A 127 -5.98 18.91 4.20
N LEU A 128 -6.11 20.23 4.31
CA LEU A 128 -6.35 20.90 5.59
C LEU A 128 -7.74 20.52 6.13
N PHE A 129 -8.76 20.57 5.29
CA PHE A 129 -10.13 20.15 5.62
C PHE A 129 -10.19 18.70 6.09
N ASP A 130 -9.62 17.75 5.34
CA ASP A 130 -9.55 16.33 5.71
C ASP A 130 -8.76 16.11 7.03
N LYS A 131 -7.81 16.99 7.33
CA LYS A 131 -7.00 16.90 8.55
C LYS A 131 -7.70 17.45 9.79
N VAL A 132 -8.47 18.50 9.62
CA VAL A 132 -9.03 19.31 10.71
C VAL A 132 -10.53 19.07 10.90
N LEU A 133 -11.29 19.01 9.82
CA LEU A 133 -12.75 19.03 9.83
C LEU A 133 -13.40 17.67 9.50
N ASN A 134 -12.65 16.58 9.43
CA ASN A 134 -13.24 15.27 9.24
C ASN A 134 -13.89 14.80 10.55
N PRO A 135 -15.24 14.77 10.67
CA PRO A 135 -15.96 14.42 11.91
C PRO A 135 -15.56 13.05 12.45
N TYR A 136 -15.34 12.07 11.56
CA TYR A 136 -14.91 10.72 11.95
C TYR A 136 -13.54 10.66 12.66
N LYS A 137 -12.74 11.72 12.57
CA LYS A 137 -11.47 11.79 13.32
C LYS A 137 -11.64 12.18 14.77
N ILE A 138 -12.74 12.85 15.13
CA ILE A 138 -13.00 13.18 16.51
C ILE A 138 -13.34 11.92 17.29
N ASP A 139 -14.15 11.03 16.72
CA ASP A 139 -14.49 9.73 17.30
C ASP A 139 -13.22 8.87 17.50
N ASP A 140 -12.36 8.80 16.48
CA ASP A 140 -11.04 8.16 16.57
C ASP A 140 -10.15 8.71 17.70
N LEU A 141 -10.28 10.00 18.04
CA LEU A 141 -9.50 10.62 19.11
C LEU A 141 -10.11 10.29 20.48
N TYR A 142 -11.44 10.26 20.59
CA TYR A 142 -12.12 9.78 21.81
C TYR A 142 -11.85 8.30 22.04
N ASP A 143 -11.96 7.44 21.04
CA ASP A 143 -11.60 6.03 21.12
C ASP A 143 -10.17 5.80 21.63
N LYS A 144 -9.22 6.68 21.23
CA LYS A 144 -7.84 6.62 21.73
C LYS A 144 -7.71 6.98 23.19
N LEU A 145 -8.54 7.92 23.69
CA LEU A 145 -8.59 8.31 25.12
C LEU A 145 -9.23 7.23 26.00
N GLU A 146 -10.16 6.45 25.44
CA GLU A 146 -10.92 5.42 26.16
C GLU A 146 -10.25 4.05 26.14
N LYS A 147 -9.16 3.87 25.38
CA LYS A 147 -8.45 2.60 25.35
C LYS A 147 -8.02 2.15 26.75
N LYS A 148 -8.32 0.90 27.12
CA LYS A 148 -8.08 0.26 28.43
C LYS A 148 -6.68 0.53 29.05
N HIS A 149 -5.67 0.74 28.22
CA HIS A 149 -4.27 0.96 28.67
C HIS A 149 -3.76 2.37 28.39
N PHE A 150 -4.65 3.33 28.08
CA PHE A 150 -4.25 4.70 27.85
C PHE A 150 -3.98 5.42 29.18
N LYS A 151 -2.72 5.75 29.44
CA LYS A 151 -2.33 6.48 30.66
C LYS A 151 -2.65 7.97 30.54
N LYS A 152 -3.75 8.40 31.16
CA LYS A 152 -4.14 9.82 31.24
C LYS A 152 -3.21 10.62 32.14
N THR A 153 -2.78 10.02 33.28
CA THR A 153 -1.88 10.64 34.27
C THR A 153 -0.68 9.75 34.57
N TYR A 154 0.43 10.37 34.95
CA TYR A 154 1.62 9.72 35.47
C TYR A 154 2.21 10.55 36.61
N ALA A 155 2.47 9.95 37.78
CA ALA A 155 2.92 10.63 38.98
C ALA A 155 2.08 11.87 39.35
N GLY A 156 0.74 11.77 39.27
CA GLY A 156 -0.20 12.85 39.59
C GLY A 156 -0.31 13.97 38.53
N LYS A 157 0.50 13.92 37.47
CA LYS A 157 0.48 14.91 36.38
C LYS A 157 -0.10 14.33 35.08
N PRO A 158 -0.84 15.12 34.28
CA PRO A 158 -1.33 14.66 32.99
C PRO A 158 -0.17 14.33 32.04
N THR A 159 -0.28 13.23 31.30
CA THR A 159 0.74 12.82 30.34
C THR A 159 0.77 13.75 29.13
N LYS A 160 1.95 13.96 28.55
CA LYS A 160 2.11 14.76 27.30
C LYS A 160 1.21 14.24 26.17
N LYS A 161 0.96 12.92 26.13
CA LYS A 161 0.10 12.29 25.13
C LYS A 161 -1.37 12.63 25.35
N TYR A 162 -1.81 12.65 26.60
CA TYR A 162 -3.16 13.06 27.00
C TYR A 162 -3.42 14.52 26.65
N LEU A 163 -2.52 15.44 27.06
CA LEU A 163 -2.62 16.86 26.75
C LEU A 163 -2.69 17.14 25.23
N LYS A 164 -1.87 16.46 24.45
CA LYS A 164 -1.91 16.63 22.97
C LYS A 164 -3.25 16.15 22.36
N LEU A 165 -3.83 15.08 22.88
CA LEU A 165 -5.09 14.57 22.37
C LEU A 165 -6.25 15.49 22.75
N THR A 166 -6.33 15.93 24.01
CA THR A 166 -7.38 16.84 24.50
C THR A 166 -7.33 18.19 23.78
N GLN A 167 -6.15 18.81 23.65
CA GLN A 167 -6.01 20.05 22.89
C GLN A 167 -6.48 19.91 21.43
N ARG A 168 -6.23 18.76 20.83
CA ARG A 168 -6.65 18.53 19.43
C ARG A 168 -8.15 18.34 19.32
N ILE A 169 -8.78 17.67 20.27
CA ILE A 169 -10.26 17.55 20.36
C ILE A 169 -10.88 18.93 20.51
N GLU A 170 -10.44 19.72 21.48
CA GLU A 170 -10.94 21.08 21.72
C GLU A 170 -10.80 21.99 20.48
N GLN A 171 -9.69 21.90 19.75
CA GLN A 171 -9.50 22.65 18.50
C GLN A 171 -10.55 22.28 17.45
N ILE A 172 -10.80 20.97 17.28
CA ILE A 172 -11.79 20.49 16.30
C ILE A 172 -13.20 20.90 16.72
N GLU A 173 -13.56 20.74 18.00
CA GLU A 173 -14.87 21.15 18.54
C GLU A 173 -15.14 22.63 18.38
N LYS A 174 -14.15 23.50 18.65
CA LYS A 174 -14.25 24.94 18.41
C LYS A 174 -14.50 25.29 16.95
N MET A 175 -13.93 24.52 16.01
CA MET A 175 -14.14 24.73 14.57
C MET A 175 -15.48 24.20 14.06
N LEU A 176 -16.09 23.23 14.77
CA LEU A 176 -17.39 22.67 14.40
C LEU A 176 -18.56 23.49 14.97
N ASN A 177 -18.32 24.20 16.07
CA ASN A 177 -19.34 24.97 16.81
C ASN A 177 -19.28 26.50 16.54
N GLY A 178 -18.37 26.97 15.74
CA GLY A 178 -18.22 28.36 15.31
C GLY A 178 -18.48 28.54 13.84
#